data_6747a161dbbb06a7e08a5d748ed03316
#
_entry.id   6747a161dbbb06a7e08a5d748ed03316
#
_cell.length_a   1.000
_cell.length_b   1.000
_cell.length_c   1.000
_cell.angle_alpha   90.00
_cell.angle_beta   90.00
_cell.angle_gamma   90.00
#
_symmetry.space_group_name_H-M   'P 1'
#
loop_
_entity.id
_entity.type
_entity.pdbx_description
1 polymer ?
#
loop_
_entity_poly.entity_id
_entity_poly.type
_entity_poly.pdbx_seq_one_letter_code
_entity_poly.pdbx_strand_id
1 'polypeptide(L)'
;HAAAPMFPDWQEPIRRVASVYMILAGVSAAAALLSAIDDINRTHDVSKVRPIKGYLQGLAIFFYIIAGVLVLSTIMGESPVILLSGIGAMTAILMLIFKDSILGLVAGIQLSANDMVRIGDWIEMPKYNADGDVVDITLTTVKVANFDRTITTIPPYALITDSFRNWRGMVEAGGRRIKRAIMIDTASVGFCSDELLERFRRIQLLQGYVEARSAEIEVYNREHGVDGTEPVNGRRMTNLGTFRIYIEEYLRHHPDVHPDMIRMVRQLPPGEHGLPLELYLFTRTTDWIEYERIQADLFDHLLAVAPRFGLRVYQAPSGADLRAGLGKDAS
;
A
#
# COMPACT_ATOMS: atom_id res chain seq x y z
N HIS A 1 25.89 -63.60 -0.86
CA HIS A 1 25.40 -64.22 -2.12
C HIS A 1 25.98 -65.60 -2.40
N ALA A 2 27.25 -65.87 -2.05
CA ALA A 2 27.93 -67.16 -2.37
C ALA A 2 27.43 -68.36 -1.55
N ALA A 3 26.81 -68.19 -0.38
CA ALA A 3 26.31 -69.27 0.48
C ALA A 3 24.81 -69.66 0.20
N ALA A 4 24.12 -68.96 -0.67
CA ALA A 4 22.71 -69.11 -0.97
C ALA A 4 22.30 -70.47 -1.64
N PRO A 5 23.15 -71.11 -2.46
CA PRO A 5 22.81 -72.38 -3.12
C PRO A 5 22.68 -73.59 -2.18
N MET A 6 23.27 -73.54 -0.97
CA MET A 6 23.29 -74.63 -0.02
C MET A 6 21.96 -74.85 0.76
N PHE A 7 21.12 -73.79 0.88
CA PHE A 7 19.89 -73.85 1.69
C PHE A 7 18.77 -73.14 0.96
N PRO A 8 17.96 -73.85 0.13
CA PRO A 8 16.92 -73.23 -0.68
C PRO A 8 15.91 -72.44 0.14
N ASP A 9 15.51 -72.88 1.29
CA ASP A 9 14.54 -72.24 2.17
C ASP A 9 15.03 -70.98 2.82
N TRP A 10 16.33 -70.72 2.85
CA TRP A 10 16.98 -69.57 3.46
C TRP A 10 17.40 -68.53 2.44
N GLN A 11 17.24 -68.74 1.15
CA GLN A 11 17.69 -67.83 0.11
C GLN A 11 17.01 -66.46 0.19
N GLU A 12 15.68 -66.46 0.31
CA GLU A 12 14.89 -65.24 0.40
C GLU A 12 15.18 -64.43 1.66
N PRO A 13 15.17 -65.01 2.89
CA PRO A 13 15.54 -64.28 4.10
C PRO A 13 16.95 -63.69 4.05
N ILE A 14 17.96 -64.48 3.60
CA ILE A 14 19.33 -64.01 3.49
C ILE A 14 19.44 -62.82 2.52
N ARG A 15 18.78 -62.92 1.35
CA ARG A 15 18.78 -61.84 0.36
C ARG A 15 18.14 -60.58 0.91
N ARG A 16 17.02 -60.64 1.64
CA ARG A 16 16.37 -59.49 2.28
C ARG A 16 17.27 -58.84 3.33
N VAL A 17 17.87 -59.62 4.21
CA VAL A 17 18.80 -59.13 5.22
C VAL A 17 20.02 -58.42 4.59
N ALA A 18 20.62 -59.08 3.57
CA ALA A 18 21.74 -58.50 2.84
C ALA A 18 21.36 -57.18 2.14
N SER A 19 20.18 -57.12 1.53
CA SER A 19 19.64 -55.89 0.89
C SER A 19 19.43 -54.79 1.90
N VAL A 20 18.78 -55.05 3.06
CA VAL A 20 18.61 -54.07 4.14
C VAL A 20 19.95 -53.57 4.64
N TYR A 21 20.94 -54.45 4.86
CA TYR A 21 22.29 -54.08 5.24
C TYR A 21 22.94 -53.14 4.22
N MET A 22 22.86 -53.49 2.92
CA MET A 22 23.40 -52.64 1.84
C MET A 22 22.74 -51.23 1.80
N ILE A 23 21.42 -51.16 1.99
CA ILE A 23 20.70 -49.87 2.02
C ILE A 23 21.17 -49.05 3.21
N LEU A 24 21.29 -49.63 4.41
CA LEU A 24 21.74 -48.94 5.62
C LEU A 24 23.23 -48.49 5.50
N ALA A 25 24.08 -49.36 4.92
CA ALA A 25 25.44 -48.99 4.66
C ALA A 25 25.58 -47.85 3.63
N GLY A 26 24.77 -47.90 2.57
CA GLY A 26 24.74 -46.87 1.54
C GLY A 26 24.29 -45.52 2.07
N VAL A 27 23.20 -45.46 2.89
CA VAL A 27 22.74 -44.20 3.48
C VAL A 27 23.70 -43.66 4.52
N SER A 28 24.34 -44.55 5.31
CA SER A 28 25.37 -44.16 6.26
C SER A 28 26.60 -43.51 5.56
N ALA A 29 27.01 -44.10 4.44
CA ALA A 29 28.08 -43.55 3.61
C ALA A 29 27.68 -42.18 3.02
N ALA A 30 26.48 -42.06 2.52
CA ALA A 30 25.98 -40.76 2.04
C ALA A 30 25.89 -39.68 3.15
N ALA A 31 25.42 -40.04 4.33
CA ALA A 31 25.40 -39.15 5.49
C ALA A 31 26.82 -38.72 5.94
N ALA A 32 27.76 -39.69 5.95
CA ALA A 32 29.16 -39.39 6.25
C ALA A 32 29.79 -38.44 5.22
N LEU A 33 29.48 -38.61 3.93
CA LEU A 33 29.92 -37.70 2.86
C LEU A 33 29.36 -36.27 3.07
N LEU A 34 28.08 -36.14 3.39
CA LEU A 34 27.47 -34.84 3.69
C LEU A 34 28.09 -34.15 4.92
N SER A 35 28.40 -34.93 5.94
CA SER A 35 29.12 -34.44 7.14
C SER A 35 30.55 -33.98 6.79
N ALA A 36 31.26 -34.72 5.96
CA ALA A 36 32.60 -34.33 5.49
C ALA A 36 32.55 -33.00 4.67
N ILE A 37 31.50 -32.83 3.83
CA ILE A 37 31.32 -31.57 3.08
C ILE A 37 31.06 -30.40 4.07
N ASP A 38 30.23 -30.61 5.12
CA ASP A 38 30.01 -29.57 6.15
C ASP A 38 31.31 -29.21 6.87
N ASP A 39 32.11 -30.21 7.24
CA ASP A 39 33.39 -30.01 7.93
C ASP A 39 34.41 -29.28 7.05
N ILE A 40 34.53 -29.64 5.76
CA ILE A 40 35.37 -28.92 4.78
C ILE A 40 34.88 -27.47 4.64
N ASN A 41 33.59 -27.24 4.53
CA ASN A 41 33.04 -25.88 4.39
C ASN A 41 33.34 -25.03 5.63
N ARG A 42 33.37 -25.61 6.85
CA ARG A 42 33.69 -24.89 8.07
C ARG A 42 35.14 -24.44 8.18
N THR A 43 36.03 -25.08 7.48
CA THR A 43 37.45 -24.72 7.45
C THR A 43 37.75 -23.53 6.54
N HIS A 44 36.79 -23.10 5.71
CA HIS A 44 36.94 -21.94 4.82
C HIS A 44 36.19 -20.71 5.38
N ASP A 45 36.79 -19.52 5.28
CA ASP A 45 36.21 -18.24 5.78
C ASP A 45 34.85 -17.86 5.16
N VAL A 46 34.50 -18.47 4.03
CA VAL A 46 33.22 -18.28 3.32
C VAL A 46 32.01 -18.79 4.14
N SER A 47 32.23 -19.70 5.11
CA SER A 47 31.19 -20.27 5.93
C SER A 47 30.48 -19.25 6.86
N LYS A 48 31.16 -18.14 7.19
CA LYS A 48 30.60 -17.05 8.02
C LYS A 48 29.54 -16.22 7.29
N VAL A 49 29.53 -16.26 5.96
CA VAL A 49 28.64 -15.45 5.12
C VAL A 49 27.45 -16.27 4.60
N ARG A 50 27.62 -17.58 4.40
CA ARG A 50 26.55 -18.45 3.84
C ARG A 50 26.55 -19.82 4.55
N PRO A 51 25.74 -20.00 5.60
CA PRO A 51 25.62 -21.29 6.30
C PRO A 51 24.92 -22.31 5.40
N ILE A 52 25.65 -23.31 4.87
CA ILE A 52 25.09 -24.41 4.05
C ILE A 52 24.56 -25.59 4.89
N LYS A 53 24.81 -25.60 6.19
CA LYS A 53 24.47 -26.70 7.10
C LYS A 53 22.98 -27.08 7.04
N GLY A 54 22.08 -26.12 6.94
CA GLY A 54 20.64 -26.39 6.84
C GLY A 54 20.26 -27.15 5.56
N TYR A 55 20.90 -26.84 4.44
CA TYR A 55 20.67 -27.55 3.17
C TYR A 55 21.21 -28.97 3.21
N LEU A 56 22.39 -29.18 3.81
CA LEU A 56 22.98 -30.52 3.98
C LEU A 56 22.16 -31.39 4.91
N GLN A 57 21.63 -30.82 5.99
CA GLN A 57 20.70 -31.51 6.89
C GLN A 57 19.39 -31.91 6.18
N GLY A 58 18.80 -31.00 5.39
CA GLY A 58 17.63 -31.31 4.57
C GLY A 58 17.88 -32.48 3.60
N LEU A 59 19.05 -32.48 2.93
CA LEU A 59 19.45 -33.53 2.03
C LEU A 59 19.68 -34.87 2.76
N ALA A 60 20.26 -34.84 3.96
CA ALA A 60 20.42 -36.04 4.80
C ALA A 60 19.04 -36.64 5.19
N ILE A 61 18.08 -35.80 5.61
CA ILE A 61 16.72 -36.25 5.92
C ILE A 61 16.08 -36.90 4.70
N PHE A 62 16.25 -36.32 3.50
CA PHE A 62 15.73 -36.90 2.25
C PHE A 62 16.31 -38.30 1.99
N PHE A 63 17.62 -38.49 2.16
CA PHE A 63 18.25 -39.84 2.03
C PHE A 63 17.75 -40.84 3.08
N TYR A 64 17.54 -40.39 4.33
CA TYR A 64 16.95 -41.25 5.37
C TYR A 64 15.51 -41.70 5.04
N ILE A 65 14.70 -40.77 4.47
CA ILE A 65 13.33 -41.10 4.05
C ILE A 65 13.36 -42.17 2.92
N ILE A 66 14.21 -41.95 1.89
CA ILE A 66 14.36 -42.92 0.78
C ILE A 66 14.82 -44.29 1.32
N ALA A 67 15.85 -44.29 2.19
CA ALA A 67 16.32 -45.53 2.79
C ALA A 67 15.22 -46.23 3.61
N GLY A 68 14.43 -45.51 4.37
CA GLY A 68 13.28 -46.05 5.09
C GLY A 68 12.24 -46.74 4.18
N VAL A 69 11.92 -46.10 3.06
CA VAL A 69 11.00 -46.65 2.07
C VAL A 69 11.58 -47.95 1.42
N LEU A 70 12.88 -47.92 1.05
CA LEU A 70 13.57 -49.06 0.48
C LEU A 70 13.68 -50.24 1.44
N VAL A 71 13.97 -49.97 2.72
CA VAL A 71 14.00 -51.00 3.77
C VAL A 71 12.61 -51.61 3.97
N LEU A 72 11.57 -50.77 4.08
CA LEU A 72 10.19 -51.23 4.23
C LEU A 72 9.74 -52.06 3.06
N SER A 73 10.05 -51.61 1.83
CA SER A 73 9.80 -52.37 0.58
C SER A 73 10.48 -53.72 0.60
N THR A 74 11.75 -53.79 1.03
CA THR A 74 12.52 -55.04 1.10
C THR A 74 11.90 -56.03 2.12
N ILE A 75 11.46 -55.53 3.29
CA ILE A 75 10.84 -56.32 4.35
C ILE A 75 9.48 -56.87 3.88
N MET A 76 8.64 -56.00 3.28
CA MET A 76 7.31 -56.37 2.80
C MET A 76 7.35 -57.26 1.53
N GLY A 77 8.47 -57.24 0.81
CA GLY A 77 8.59 -57.95 -0.48
C GLY A 77 7.85 -57.25 -1.63
N GLU A 78 7.45 -56.02 -1.44
CA GLU A 78 6.72 -55.21 -2.41
C GLU A 78 7.63 -54.23 -3.15
N SER A 79 7.19 -53.77 -4.33
CA SER A 79 7.96 -52.77 -5.09
C SER A 79 8.00 -51.42 -4.36
N PRO A 80 9.18 -50.77 -4.28
CA PRO A 80 9.28 -49.40 -3.73
C PRO A 80 8.34 -48.39 -4.39
N VAL A 81 8.04 -48.60 -5.69
CA VAL A 81 7.14 -47.73 -6.45
C VAL A 81 5.71 -47.83 -5.95
N ILE A 82 5.26 -49.04 -5.57
CA ILE A 82 3.91 -49.26 -5.03
C ILE A 82 3.77 -48.52 -3.68
N LEU A 83 4.78 -48.64 -2.80
CA LEU A 83 4.75 -47.96 -1.50
C LEU A 83 4.80 -46.45 -1.67
N LEU A 84 5.67 -45.96 -2.55
CA LEU A 84 5.75 -44.53 -2.84
C LEU A 84 4.45 -43.97 -3.42
N SER A 85 3.79 -44.72 -4.33
CA SER A 85 2.51 -44.34 -4.90
C SER A 85 1.40 -44.30 -3.85
N GLY A 86 1.34 -45.26 -2.95
CA GLY A 86 0.39 -45.28 -1.84
C GLY A 86 0.60 -44.12 -0.85
N ILE A 87 1.85 -43.91 -0.43
CA ILE A 87 2.22 -42.77 0.46
C ILE A 87 1.94 -41.45 -0.25
N GLY A 88 2.29 -41.34 -1.54
CA GLY A 88 2.05 -40.12 -2.34
C GLY A 88 0.57 -39.79 -2.46
N ALA A 89 -0.29 -40.80 -2.75
CA ALA A 89 -1.73 -40.57 -2.82
C ALA A 89 -2.31 -40.10 -1.46
N MET A 90 -1.91 -40.77 -0.37
CA MET A 90 -2.34 -40.37 0.98
C MET A 90 -1.85 -38.93 1.32
N THR A 91 -0.61 -38.63 1.03
CA THR A 91 -0.04 -37.29 1.24
C THR A 91 -0.78 -36.23 0.45
N ALA A 92 -1.17 -36.51 -0.81
CA ALA A 92 -1.94 -35.58 -1.62
C ALA A 92 -3.33 -35.31 -1.02
N ILE A 93 -4.00 -36.33 -0.50
CA ILE A 93 -5.29 -36.16 0.18
C ILE A 93 -5.12 -35.34 1.48
N LEU A 94 -4.13 -35.69 2.29
CA LEU A 94 -3.86 -34.93 3.52
C LEU A 94 -3.49 -33.47 3.22
N MET A 95 -2.67 -33.23 2.21
CA MET A 95 -2.30 -31.88 1.80
C MET A 95 -3.53 -31.07 1.35
N LEU A 96 -4.48 -31.71 0.65
CA LEU A 96 -5.73 -31.08 0.24
C LEU A 96 -6.58 -30.68 1.46
N ILE A 97 -6.69 -31.60 2.45
CA ILE A 97 -7.46 -31.36 3.69
C ILE A 97 -6.85 -30.23 4.52
N PHE A 98 -5.53 -30.18 4.63
CA PHE A 98 -4.82 -29.18 5.47
C PHE A 98 -4.35 -27.95 4.71
N LYS A 99 -4.67 -27.83 3.42
CA LYS A 99 -4.21 -26.73 2.55
C LYS A 99 -4.42 -25.35 3.18
N ASP A 100 -5.63 -25.07 3.62
CA ASP A 100 -5.98 -23.75 4.15
C ASP A 100 -5.31 -23.49 5.51
N SER A 101 -5.15 -24.51 6.33
CA SER A 101 -4.43 -24.42 7.61
C SER A 101 -2.95 -24.14 7.41
N ILE A 102 -2.33 -24.80 6.42
CA ILE A 102 -0.92 -24.58 6.07
C ILE A 102 -0.74 -23.18 5.49
N LEU A 103 -1.61 -22.75 4.58
CA LEU A 103 -1.59 -21.39 4.05
C LEU A 103 -1.76 -20.34 5.14
N GLY A 104 -2.69 -20.54 6.08
CA GLY A 104 -2.90 -19.66 7.22
C GLY A 104 -1.66 -19.57 8.12
N LEU A 105 -1.03 -20.68 8.45
CA LEU A 105 0.19 -20.72 9.24
C LEU A 105 1.35 -19.98 8.56
N VAL A 106 1.61 -20.30 7.29
CA VAL A 106 2.69 -19.64 6.52
C VAL A 106 2.43 -18.14 6.41
N ALA A 107 1.18 -17.76 6.14
CA ALA A 107 0.78 -16.37 6.07
C ALA A 107 0.95 -15.64 7.41
N GLY A 108 0.56 -16.25 8.53
CA GLY A 108 0.74 -15.69 9.87
C GLY A 108 2.22 -15.43 10.18
N ILE A 109 3.09 -16.37 9.83
CA ILE A 109 4.55 -16.20 9.98
C ILE A 109 5.05 -15.05 9.10
N GLN A 110 4.62 -14.96 7.84
CA GLN A 110 5.04 -13.90 6.91
C GLN A 110 4.56 -12.52 7.36
N LEU A 111 3.31 -12.39 7.81
CA LEU A 111 2.76 -11.15 8.34
C LEU A 111 3.59 -10.63 9.52
N SER A 112 3.96 -11.53 10.44
CA SER A 112 4.76 -11.20 11.60
C SER A 112 6.23 -10.90 11.24
N ALA A 113 6.85 -11.73 10.41
CA ALA A 113 8.27 -11.57 10.03
C ALA A 113 8.53 -10.32 9.20
N ASN A 114 7.57 -9.92 8.36
CA ASN A 114 7.66 -8.72 7.52
C ASN A 114 7.01 -7.48 8.17
N ASP A 115 6.52 -7.60 9.39
CA ASP A 115 5.88 -6.51 10.14
C ASP A 115 4.77 -5.80 9.35
N MET A 116 3.99 -6.56 8.60
CA MET A 116 2.97 -6.00 7.71
C MET A 116 1.78 -5.42 8.48
N VAL A 117 1.38 -6.06 9.58
CA VAL A 117 0.24 -5.67 10.41
C VAL A 117 0.55 -5.97 11.88
N ARG A 118 0.21 -5.03 12.77
CA ARG A 118 0.29 -5.17 14.23
C ARG A 118 -1.09 -5.01 14.87
N ILE A 119 -1.26 -5.53 16.07
CA ILE A 119 -2.44 -5.20 16.89
C ILE A 119 -2.41 -3.69 17.18
N GLY A 120 -3.53 -3.02 16.98
CA GLY A 120 -3.68 -1.57 17.09
C GLY A 120 -3.46 -0.80 15.78
N ASP A 121 -3.05 -1.45 14.70
CA ASP A 121 -3.00 -0.80 13.39
C ASP A 121 -4.42 -0.55 12.86
N TRP A 122 -4.66 0.62 12.35
CA TRP A 122 -5.81 0.86 11.49
C TRP A 122 -5.51 0.34 10.09
N ILE A 123 -6.33 -0.62 9.62
CA ILE A 123 -6.26 -1.15 8.26
C ILE A 123 -7.58 -0.96 7.51
N GLU A 124 -7.46 -0.75 6.20
CA GLU A 124 -8.60 -0.66 5.29
C GLU A 124 -8.44 -1.72 4.19
N MET A 125 -9.41 -2.64 4.11
CA MET A 125 -9.45 -3.73 3.14
C MET A 125 -10.87 -3.86 2.57
N PRO A 126 -11.23 -3.07 1.54
CA PRO A 126 -12.59 -2.98 1.01
C PRO A 126 -13.18 -4.32 0.55
N LYS A 127 -12.33 -5.20 0.00
CA LYS A 127 -12.74 -6.55 -0.46
C LYS A 127 -13.38 -7.39 0.66
N TYR A 128 -12.98 -7.13 1.91
CA TYR A 128 -13.46 -7.85 3.09
C TYR A 128 -14.35 -6.98 3.98
N ASN A 129 -14.75 -5.79 3.51
CA ASN A 129 -15.49 -4.80 4.30
C ASN A 129 -14.82 -4.53 5.66
N ALA A 130 -13.50 -4.43 5.66
CA ALA A 130 -12.72 -4.09 6.84
C ALA A 130 -12.24 -2.64 6.72
N ASP A 131 -12.57 -1.84 7.73
CA ASP A 131 -12.09 -0.46 7.90
C ASP A 131 -12.11 -0.14 9.40
N GLY A 132 -10.98 -0.34 10.07
CA GLY A 132 -10.88 -0.19 11.51
C GLY A 132 -9.59 -0.74 12.09
N ASP A 133 -9.56 -0.89 13.41
CA ASP A 133 -8.38 -1.28 14.17
C ASP A 133 -8.25 -2.80 14.27
N VAL A 134 -7.03 -3.31 14.07
CA VAL A 134 -6.70 -4.72 14.29
C VAL A 134 -6.68 -4.99 15.79
N VAL A 135 -7.59 -5.84 16.27
CA VAL A 135 -7.74 -6.15 17.69
C VAL A 135 -7.14 -7.50 18.08
N ASP A 136 -7.00 -8.43 17.12
CA ASP A 136 -6.47 -9.76 17.39
C ASP A 136 -5.82 -10.35 16.14
N ILE A 137 -4.69 -11.03 16.32
CA ILE A 137 -3.97 -11.74 15.24
C ILE A 137 -3.66 -13.15 15.75
N THR A 138 -4.27 -14.15 15.14
CA THR A 138 -4.02 -15.57 15.39
C THR A 138 -3.42 -16.24 14.18
N LEU A 139 -3.07 -17.52 14.29
CA LEU A 139 -2.56 -18.32 13.15
C LEU A 139 -3.54 -18.44 11.99
N THR A 140 -4.83 -18.35 12.27
CA THR A 140 -5.89 -18.61 11.28
C THR A 140 -6.78 -17.41 11.01
N THR A 141 -6.72 -16.37 11.84
CA THR A 141 -7.60 -15.19 11.72
C THR A 141 -6.93 -13.91 12.17
N VAL A 142 -7.25 -12.83 11.47
CA VAL A 142 -7.00 -11.45 11.90
C VAL A 142 -8.36 -10.80 12.11
N LYS A 143 -8.62 -10.25 13.30
CA LYS A 143 -9.88 -9.57 13.64
C LYS A 143 -9.69 -8.06 13.57
N VAL A 144 -10.56 -7.40 12.84
CA VAL A 144 -10.62 -5.95 12.69
C VAL A 144 -11.91 -5.45 13.33
N ALA A 145 -11.78 -4.58 14.31
CA ALA A 145 -12.91 -3.83 14.88
C ALA A 145 -13.17 -2.60 14.00
N ASN A 146 -14.19 -2.68 13.17
CA ASN A 146 -14.58 -1.61 12.28
C ASN A 146 -15.09 -0.38 13.04
N PHE A 147 -15.03 0.80 12.44
CA PHE A 147 -15.52 2.03 13.06
C PHE A 147 -17.03 2.05 13.27
N ASP A 148 -17.80 1.25 12.54
CA ASP A 148 -19.24 1.03 12.75
C ASP A 148 -19.56 0.06 13.91
N ARG A 149 -18.53 -0.38 14.68
CA ARG A 149 -18.62 -1.34 15.79
C ARG A 149 -18.85 -2.79 15.38
N THR A 150 -18.82 -3.12 14.11
CA THR A 150 -18.80 -4.53 13.66
C THR A 150 -17.38 -5.11 13.74
N ILE A 151 -17.28 -6.43 13.75
CA ILE A 151 -15.99 -7.13 13.71
C ILE A 151 -15.89 -7.91 12.41
N THR A 152 -14.89 -7.59 11.59
CA THR A 152 -14.55 -8.36 10.41
C THR A 152 -13.42 -9.33 10.74
N THR A 153 -13.60 -10.60 10.36
CA THR A 153 -12.57 -11.64 10.51
C THR A 153 -11.98 -11.97 9.15
N ILE A 154 -10.67 -11.78 9.01
CA ILE A 154 -9.91 -11.93 7.76
C ILE A 154 -8.95 -13.11 7.91
N PRO A 155 -8.89 -14.07 6.97
CA PRO A 155 -7.84 -15.08 6.97
C PRO A 155 -6.48 -14.44 6.72
N PRO A 156 -5.39 -14.81 7.44
CA PRO A 156 -4.07 -14.19 7.28
C PRO A 156 -3.54 -14.22 5.85
N TYR A 157 -3.82 -15.30 5.09
CA TYR A 157 -3.36 -15.40 3.70
C TYR A 157 -3.95 -14.30 2.80
N ALA A 158 -5.15 -13.79 3.12
CA ALA A 158 -5.77 -12.73 2.35
C ALA A 158 -5.00 -11.41 2.43
N LEU A 159 -4.39 -11.12 3.59
CA LEU A 159 -3.53 -9.94 3.77
C LEU A 159 -2.19 -10.02 3.03
N ILE A 160 -1.83 -11.23 2.55
CA ILE A 160 -0.64 -11.43 1.71
C ILE A 160 -0.98 -11.43 0.23
N THR A 161 -2.14 -11.97 -0.13
CA THR A 161 -2.54 -12.15 -1.54
C THR A 161 -3.30 -10.98 -2.11
N ASP A 162 -4.01 -10.23 -1.27
CA ASP A 162 -4.80 -9.07 -1.67
C ASP A 162 -4.15 -7.77 -1.17
N SER A 163 -4.45 -6.68 -1.84
CA SER A 163 -4.00 -5.37 -1.39
C SER A 163 -4.85 -4.85 -0.25
N PHE A 164 -4.23 -4.28 0.75
CA PHE A 164 -4.86 -3.55 1.83
C PHE A 164 -4.07 -2.27 2.11
N ARG A 165 -4.69 -1.32 2.80
CA ARG A 165 -4.04 -0.08 3.23
C ARG A 165 -3.81 -0.16 4.73
N ASN A 166 -2.57 0.08 5.17
CA ASN A 166 -2.21 0.24 6.57
C ASN A 166 -1.97 1.73 6.84
N TRP A 167 -2.70 2.29 7.78
CA TRP A 167 -2.64 3.70 8.15
C TRP A 167 -1.58 4.01 9.22
N ARG A 168 -0.81 3.01 9.68
CA ARG A 168 0.29 3.19 10.64
C ARG A 168 1.24 4.31 10.22
N GLY A 169 1.65 4.34 8.94
CA GLY A 169 2.55 5.36 8.43
C GLY A 169 1.98 6.79 8.53
N MET A 170 0.65 6.96 8.46
CA MET A 170 0.01 8.26 8.70
C MET A 170 0.15 8.67 10.17
N VAL A 171 -0.09 7.73 11.08
CA VAL A 171 0.00 7.97 12.54
C VAL A 171 1.45 8.28 12.93
N GLU A 172 2.41 7.50 12.45
CA GLU A 172 3.84 7.70 12.70
C GLU A 172 4.36 9.02 12.12
N ALA A 173 3.85 9.44 10.96
CA ALA A 173 4.21 10.71 10.34
C ALA A 173 3.60 11.93 11.06
N GLY A 174 2.60 11.73 11.93
CA GLY A 174 1.98 12.81 12.72
C GLY A 174 1.11 13.76 11.90
N GLY A 175 0.72 13.40 10.67
CA GLY A 175 -0.08 14.26 9.80
C GLY A 175 -1.07 13.50 8.93
N ARG A 176 -2.33 13.98 8.89
CA ARG A 176 -3.38 13.40 8.04
C ARG A 176 -3.62 14.26 6.81
N ARG A 177 -3.68 13.63 5.64
CA ARG A 177 -3.78 14.32 4.36
C ARG A 177 -5.17 14.86 4.10
N ILE A 178 -5.26 16.16 3.75
CA ILE A 178 -6.41 16.75 3.07
C ILE A 178 -6.10 16.78 1.56
N LYS A 179 -6.97 16.17 0.76
CA LYS A 179 -6.93 16.24 -0.70
C LYS A 179 -8.35 16.49 -1.18
N ARG A 180 -8.69 17.76 -1.36
CA ARG A 180 -10.05 18.19 -1.73
C ARG A 180 -9.98 19.41 -2.63
N ALA A 181 -10.90 19.54 -3.57
CA ALA A 181 -10.95 20.66 -4.52
C ALA A 181 -12.15 21.58 -4.27
N ILE A 182 -11.94 22.87 -4.54
CA ILE A 182 -13.02 23.83 -4.74
C ILE A 182 -13.27 23.89 -6.25
N MET A 183 -14.50 23.70 -6.64
CA MET A 183 -14.91 23.75 -8.05
C MET A 183 -15.22 25.19 -8.43
N ILE A 184 -14.40 25.76 -9.29
CA ILE A 184 -14.54 27.15 -9.76
C ILE A 184 -15.31 27.17 -11.08
N ASP A 185 -16.33 28.03 -11.17
CA ASP A 185 -17.02 28.31 -12.43
C ASP A 185 -16.05 28.99 -13.39
N THR A 186 -15.74 28.32 -14.51
CA THR A 186 -14.79 28.78 -15.51
C THR A 186 -15.17 30.13 -16.12
N ALA A 187 -16.47 30.44 -16.22
CA ALA A 187 -16.97 31.71 -16.72
C ALA A 187 -16.63 32.91 -15.79
N SER A 188 -16.24 32.64 -14.54
CA SER A 188 -15.82 33.68 -13.60
C SER A 188 -14.30 33.94 -13.61
N VAL A 189 -13.53 33.16 -14.37
CA VAL A 189 -12.07 33.33 -14.50
C VAL A 189 -11.78 34.44 -15.50
N GLY A 190 -10.95 35.40 -15.08
CA GLY A 190 -10.62 36.54 -15.93
C GLY A 190 -9.33 37.27 -15.50
N PHE A 191 -8.93 38.24 -16.29
CA PHE A 191 -7.87 39.17 -15.92
C PHE A 191 -8.32 40.07 -14.78
N CYS A 192 -7.38 40.47 -13.90
CA CYS A 192 -7.67 41.42 -12.85
C CYS A 192 -7.87 42.80 -13.42
N SER A 193 -8.97 43.47 -13.05
CA SER A 193 -9.15 44.90 -13.22
C SER A 193 -8.31 45.68 -12.21
N ASP A 194 -8.07 46.95 -12.49
CA ASP A 194 -7.34 47.84 -11.56
C ASP A 194 -8.01 47.90 -10.19
N GLU A 195 -9.35 47.94 -10.14
CA GLU A 195 -10.11 47.93 -8.91
C GLU A 195 -9.88 46.61 -8.11
N LEU A 196 -9.78 45.52 -8.80
CA LEU A 196 -9.54 44.21 -8.20
C LEU A 196 -8.09 44.14 -7.66
N LEU A 197 -7.12 44.65 -8.39
CA LEU A 197 -5.73 44.78 -7.96
C LEU A 197 -5.58 45.67 -6.71
N GLU A 198 -6.25 46.81 -6.69
CA GLU A 198 -6.28 47.67 -5.50
C GLU A 198 -6.90 47.00 -4.28
N ARG A 199 -7.92 46.17 -4.48
CA ARG A 199 -8.51 45.34 -3.42
C ARG A 199 -7.49 44.32 -2.91
N PHE A 200 -6.76 43.63 -3.80
CA PHE A 200 -5.77 42.61 -3.45
C PHE A 200 -4.59 43.20 -2.68
N ARG A 201 -4.14 44.43 -2.99
CA ARG A 201 -3.09 45.13 -2.24
C ARG A 201 -3.45 45.38 -0.78
N ARG A 202 -4.75 45.42 -0.44
CA ARG A 202 -5.23 45.54 0.96
C ARG A 202 -5.27 44.23 1.72
N ILE A 203 -5.10 43.11 1.03
CA ILE A 203 -5.07 41.78 1.67
C ILE A 203 -3.63 41.56 2.16
N GLN A 204 -3.45 41.50 3.49
CA GLN A 204 -2.12 41.36 4.12
C GLN A 204 -1.30 40.18 3.56
N LEU A 205 -1.94 39.02 3.36
CA LEU A 205 -1.30 37.80 2.83
C LEU A 205 -0.85 37.95 1.35
N LEU A 206 -1.38 38.93 0.61
CA LEU A 206 -1.11 39.10 -0.81
C LEU A 206 -0.24 40.33 -1.12
N GLN A 207 -0.06 41.24 -0.19
CA GLN A 207 0.58 42.51 -0.45
C GLN A 207 1.93 42.35 -1.16
N GLY A 208 2.86 41.59 -0.59
CA GLY A 208 4.18 41.38 -1.19
C GLY A 208 4.10 40.67 -2.56
N TYR A 209 3.17 39.71 -2.73
CA TYR A 209 2.99 39.02 -4.00
C TYR A 209 2.47 39.97 -5.10
N VAL A 210 1.44 40.75 -4.81
CA VAL A 210 0.81 41.65 -5.80
C VAL A 210 1.82 42.68 -6.28
N GLU A 211 2.59 43.29 -5.36
CA GLU A 211 3.63 44.27 -5.70
C GLU A 211 4.73 43.65 -6.57
N ALA A 212 5.30 42.53 -6.14
CA ALA A 212 6.38 41.87 -6.87
C ALA A 212 5.91 41.40 -8.26
N ARG A 213 4.72 40.82 -8.33
CA ARG A 213 4.18 40.28 -9.58
C ARG A 213 3.77 41.35 -10.56
N SER A 214 3.22 42.47 -10.09
CA SER A 214 2.92 43.65 -10.92
C SER A 214 4.19 44.21 -11.53
N ALA A 215 5.23 44.41 -10.72
CA ALA A 215 6.52 44.91 -11.21
C ALA A 215 7.16 43.97 -12.26
N GLU A 216 7.14 42.67 -12.02
CA GLU A 216 7.63 41.67 -12.99
C GLU A 216 6.87 41.72 -14.32
N ILE A 217 5.56 41.85 -14.27
CA ILE A 217 4.71 41.96 -15.46
C ILE A 217 4.99 43.26 -16.21
N GLU A 218 5.14 44.37 -15.53
CA GLU A 218 5.47 45.67 -16.15
C GLU A 218 6.83 45.65 -16.85
N VAL A 219 7.86 45.08 -16.21
CA VAL A 219 9.18 44.90 -16.83
C VAL A 219 9.09 44.05 -18.07
N TYR A 220 8.44 42.87 -17.99
CA TYR A 220 8.27 41.98 -19.12
C TYR A 220 7.55 42.63 -20.29
N ASN A 221 6.43 43.31 -20.04
CA ASN A 221 5.64 43.97 -21.08
C ASN A 221 6.40 45.10 -21.77
N ARG A 222 7.18 45.86 -20.99
CA ARG A 222 8.04 46.94 -21.54
C ARG A 222 9.15 46.39 -22.42
N GLU A 223 9.85 45.35 -21.97
CA GLU A 223 10.95 44.73 -22.72
C GLU A 223 10.49 44.12 -24.06
N HIS A 224 9.23 43.67 -24.10
CA HIS A 224 8.64 43.06 -25.29
C HIS A 224 7.81 44.05 -26.11
N GLY A 225 7.83 45.33 -25.80
CA GLY A 225 7.09 46.38 -26.56
C GLY A 225 5.60 46.13 -26.61
N VAL A 226 5.02 45.59 -25.53
CA VAL A 226 3.61 45.20 -25.48
C VAL A 226 2.72 46.43 -25.59
N ASP A 227 1.83 46.43 -26.59
CA ASP A 227 0.73 47.40 -26.67
C ASP A 227 -0.37 47.01 -25.68
N GLY A 228 -0.58 47.82 -24.67
CA GLY A 228 -1.57 47.62 -23.62
C GLY A 228 -3.03 47.88 -23.99
N THR A 229 -3.33 48.19 -25.26
CA THR A 229 -4.69 48.54 -25.75
C THR A 229 -5.68 47.39 -25.55
N GLU A 230 -5.22 46.13 -25.72
CA GLU A 230 -6.02 44.96 -25.51
C GLU A 230 -5.52 44.10 -24.32
N PRO A 231 -6.40 43.66 -23.44
CA PRO A 231 -6.02 42.86 -22.26
C PRO A 231 -5.25 41.57 -22.59
N VAL A 232 -5.38 41.03 -23.78
CA VAL A 232 -4.69 39.81 -24.23
C VAL A 232 -3.25 40.08 -24.69
N ASN A 233 -2.91 41.31 -24.94
CA ASN A 233 -1.55 41.71 -25.28
C ASN A 233 -0.67 41.66 -24.01
N GLY A 234 0.39 40.88 -24.06
CA GLY A 234 1.34 40.75 -22.96
C GLY A 234 0.85 39.91 -21.76
N ARG A 235 1.53 40.10 -20.64
CA ARG A 235 1.21 39.40 -19.38
C ARG A 235 0.32 40.24 -18.51
N ARG A 236 -0.61 39.59 -17.80
CA ARG A 236 -1.50 40.19 -16.80
C ARG A 236 -1.77 39.22 -15.66
N MET A 237 -2.14 39.73 -14.52
CA MET A 237 -2.61 38.92 -13.41
C MET A 237 -4.03 38.46 -13.66
N THR A 238 -4.33 37.21 -13.22
CA THR A 238 -5.68 36.68 -13.24
C THR A 238 -6.22 36.53 -11.83
N ASN A 239 -7.52 36.65 -11.67
CA ASN A 239 -8.20 36.47 -10.40
C ASN A 239 -8.00 35.07 -9.82
N LEU A 240 -8.07 34.01 -10.66
CA LEU A 240 -7.83 32.64 -10.24
C LEU A 240 -6.38 32.41 -9.78
N GLY A 241 -5.40 32.95 -10.53
CA GLY A 241 -3.99 32.85 -10.16
C GLY A 241 -3.70 33.52 -8.81
N THR A 242 -4.29 34.71 -8.60
CA THR A 242 -4.14 35.43 -7.32
C THR A 242 -4.85 34.71 -6.17
N PHE A 243 -6.03 34.14 -6.40
CA PHE A 243 -6.73 33.33 -5.39
C PHE A 243 -5.92 32.10 -5.01
N ARG A 244 -5.31 31.40 -5.98
CA ARG A 244 -4.41 30.27 -5.70
C ARG A 244 -3.28 30.66 -4.76
N ILE A 245 -2.60 31.78 -5.01
CA ILE A 245 -1.53 32.28 -4.14
C ILE A 245 -2.07 32.66 -2.76
N TYR A 246 -3.26 33.29 -2.70
CA TYR A 246 -3.89 33.58 -1.42
C TYR A 246 -4.08 32.32 -0.58
N ILE A 247 -4.57 31.23 -1.19
CA ILE A 247 -4.75 29.96 -0.49
C ILE A 247 -3.39 29.40 -0.04
N GLU A 248 -2.37 29.46 -0.88
CA GLU A 248 -1.02 28.98 -0.54
C GLU A 248 -0.47 29.73 0.70
N GLU A 249 -0.61 31.07 0.73
CA GLU A 249 -0.16 31.88 1.86
C GLU A 249 -1.03 31.67 3.10
N TYR A 250 -2.34 31.55 2.95
CA TYR A 250 -3.25 31.24 4.05
C TYR A 250 -2.88 29.91 4.71
N LEU A 251 -2.67 28.86 3.92
CA LEU A 251 -2.27 27.55 4.41
C LEU A 251 -0.86 27.55 5.03
N ARG A 252 0.04 28.40 4.55
CA ARG A 252 1.39 28.54 5.10
C ARG A 252 1.37 29.07 6.53
N HIS A 253 0.46 29.96 6.83
CA HIS A 253 0.35 30.60 8.14
C HIS A 253 -0.68 29.95 9.06
N HIS A 254 -1.37 28.90 8.57
CA HIS A 254 -2.42 28.24 9.35
C HIS A 254 -1.81 27.35 10.44
N PRO A 255 -2.22 27.51 11.72
CA PRO A 255 -1.61 26.81 12.86
C PRO A 255 -1.74 25.27 12.78
N ASP A 256 -2.85 24.78 12.22
CA ASP A 256 -3.19 23.37 12.19
C ASP A 256 -2.66 22.65 10.91
N VAL A 257 -2.02 23.38 10.00
CA VAL A 257 -1.38 22.82 8.80
C VAL A 257 0.06 22.43 9.12
N HIS A 258 0.46 21.22 8.72
CA HIS A 258 1.81 20.71 8.98
C HIS A 258 2.84 21.51 8.17
N PRO A 259 3.87 22.12 8.83
CA PRO A 259 4.80 23.03 8.15
C PRO A 259 5.76 22.32 7.20
N ASP A 260 6.19 21.09 7.54
CA ASP A 260 7.28 20.40 6.87
C ASP A 260 6.78 19.35 5.86
N MET A 261 5.48 19.04 5.85
CA MET A 261 4.88 18.14 4.87
C MET A 261 4.48 18.89 3.60
N ILE A 262 4.30 18.15 2.51
CA ILE A 262 3.89 18.69 1.22
C ILE A 262 2.61 19.52 1.39
N ARG A 263 2.68 20.75 0.89
CA ARG A 263 1.56 21.68 0.81
C ARG A 263 1.55 22.30 -0.57
N MET A 264 0.47 22.15 -1.31
CA MET A 264 0.31 22.76 -2.63
C MET A 264 -1.15 23.06 -2.91
N VAL A 265 -1.37 24.05 -3.76
CA VAL A 265 -2.65 24.36 -4.37
C VAL A 265 -2.47 24.29 -5.87
N ARG A 266 -3.22 23.40 -6.53
CA ARG A 266 -3.05 23.15 -7.97
C ARG A 266 -4.38 23.17 -8.72
N GLN A 267 -4.31 23.56 -9.97
CA GLN A 267 -5.42 23.44 -10.89
C GLN A 267 -5.40 22.05 -11.51
N LEU A 268 -6.53 21.38 -11.51
CA LEU A 268 -6.73 20.15 -12.27
C LEU A 268 -7.42 20.49 -13.60
N PRO A 269 -7.45 19.56 -14.58
CA PRO A 269 -8.16 19.76 -15.82
C PRO A 269 -9.62 20.14 -15.56
N PRO A 270 -10.16 21.15 -16.27
CA PRO A 270 -11.56 21.53 -16.14
C PRO A 270 -12.47 20.40 -16.64
N GLY A 271 -13.63 20.24 -16.03
CA GLY A 271 -14.65 19.26 -16.37
C GLY A 271 -16.04 19.85 -16.40
N GLU A 272 -17.04 18.98 -16.43
CA GLU A 272 -18.48 19.38 -16.42
C GLU A 272 -18.89 20.16 -15.16
N HIS A 273 -18.13 20.01 -14.09
CA HIS A 273 -18.34 20.73 -12.81
C HIS A 273 -17.40 21.93 -12.62
N GLY A 274 -16.90 22.50 -13.72
CA GLY A 274 -15.99 23.64 -13.68
C GLY A 274 -14.51 23.24 -13.52
N LEU A 275 -13.70 24.17 -12.99
CA LEU A 275 -12.28 23.98 -12.80
C LEU A 275 -11.97 23.62 -11.35
N PRO A 276 -11.45 22.42 -11.08
CA PRO A 276 -11.06 22.03 -9.74
C PRO A 276 -9.77 22.76 -9.30
N LEU A 277 -9.86 23.53 -8.23
CA LEU A 277 -8.70 24.07 -7.54
C LEU A 277 -8.44 23.18 -6.32
N GLU A 278 -7.53 22.22 -6.47
CA GLU A 278 -7.25 21.19 -5.46
C GLU A 278 -6.26 21.69 -4.41
N LEU A 279 -6.65 21.53 -3.15
CA LEU A 279 -5.80 21.68 -2.00
C LEU A 279 -5.22 20.33 -1.63
N TYR A 280 -3.90 20.24 -1.53
CA TYR A 280 -3.17 19.06 -1.10
C TYR A 280 -2.26 19.46 0.05
N LEU A 281 -2.59 19.04 1.25
CA LEU A 281 -1.86 19.39 2.47
C LEU A 281 -2.01 18.31 3.53
N PHE A 282 -1.29 18.48 4.65
CA PHE A 282 -1.41 17.63 5.82
C PHE A 282 -1.74 18.47 7.05
N THR A 283 -2.62 17.97 7.90
CA THR A 283 -2.90 18.53 9.23
C THR A 283 -1.80 18.13 10.21
N ARG A 284 -1.66 18.86 11.33
CA ARG A 284 -0.74 18.50 12.43
C ARG A 284 -1.29 17.42 13.36
N THR A 285 -2.45 16.91 13.07
CA THR A 285 -3.12 15.87 13.86
C THR A 285 -3.53 14.70 12.99
N THR A 286 -3.57 13.52 13.57
CA THR A 286 -4.14 12.30 12.98
C THR A 286 -5.48 11.94 13.59
N ASP A 287 -5.90 12.63 14.67
CA ASP A 287 -7.22 12.46 15.27
C ASP A 287 -8.33 12.77 14.26
N TRP A 288 -9.31 11.88 14.15
CA TRP A 288 -10.32 12.00 13.10
C TRP A 288 -11.27 13.18 13.33
N ILE A 289 -11.74 13.39 14.55
CA ILE A 289 -12.69 14.45 14.86
C ILE A 289 -12.05 15.81 14.60
N GLU A 290 -10.85 15.98 15.09
CA GLU A 290 -10.07 17.22 14.92
C GLU A 290 -9.68 17.48 13.46
N TYR A 291 -9.33 16.43 12.72
CA TYR A 291 -9.08 16.50 11.28
C TYR A 291 -10.31 17.02 10.51
N GLU A 292 -11.51 16.49 10.80
CA GLU A 292 -12.75 16.93 10.13
C GLU A 292 -13.10 18.38 10.49
N ARG A 293 -12.88 18.79 11.75
CA ARG A 293 -13.04 20.19 12.17
C ARG A 293 -12.12 21.11 11.37
N ILE A 294 -10.82 20.79 11.32
CA ILE A 294 -9.83 21.58 10.57
C ILE A 294 -10.20 21.66 9.08
N GLN A 295 -10.59 20.54 8.50
CA GLN A 295 -10.99 20.50 7.09
C GLN A 295 -12.23 21.37 6.85
N ALA A 296 -13.24 21.32 7.71
CA ALA A 296 -14.43 22.15 7.60
C ALA A 296 -14.09 23.63 7.71
N ASP A 297 -13.34 24.05 8.73
CA ASP A 297 -12.93 25.44 8.96
C ASP A 297 -12.17 26.01 7.75
N LEU A 298 -11.23 25.24 7.17
CA LEU A 298 -10.49 25.65 6.00
C LEU A 298 -11.41 25.89 4.78
N PHE A 299 -12.32 24.96 4.50
CA PHE A 299 -13.19 25.07 3.32
C PHE A 299 -14.28 26.12 3.50
N ASP A 300 -14.83 26.28 4.70
CA ASP A 300 -15.79 27.36 5.01
C ASP A 300 -15.16 28.73 4.75
N HIS A 301 -13.95 28.95 5.23
CA HIS A 301 -13.22 30.19 4.97
C HIS A 301 -12.99 30.42 3.48
N LEU A 302 -12.46 29.43 2.76
CA LEU A 302 -12.11 29.58 1.35
C LEU A 302 -13.32 29.77 0.45
N LEU A 303 -14.43 29.09 0.75
CA LEU A 303 -15.71 29.29 0.04
C LEU A 303 -16.27 30.69 0.26
N ALA A 304 -16.18 31.21 1.47
CA ALA A 304 -16.61 32.59 1.80
C ALA A 304 -15.75 33.66 1.15
N VAL A 305 -14.45 33.38 0.96
CA VAL A 305 -13.48 34.33 0.40
C VAL A 305 -13.49 34.33 -1.14
N ALA A 306 -13.78 33.23 -1.81
CA ALA A 306 -13.73 33.13 -3.29
C ALA A 306 -14.45 34.28 -4.03
N PRO A 307 -15.65 34.75 -3.61
CA PRO A 307 -16.32 35.87 -4.26
C PRO A 307 -15.56 37.20 -4.17
N ARG A 308 -14.69 37.37 -3.16
CA ARG A 308 -13.84 38.57 -3.01
C ARG A 308 -12.78 38.67 -4.12
N PHE A 309 -12.47 37.53 -4.76
CA PHE A 309 -11.60 37.43 -5.93
C PHE A 309 -12.36 37.53 -7.26
N GLY A 310 -13.66 37.81 -7.22
CA GLY A 310 -14.50 37.81 -8.42
C GLY A 310 -14.74 36.40 -8.99
N LEU A 311 -14.49 35.36 -8.17
CA LEU A 311 -14.69 33.96 -8.55
C LEU A 311 -16.03 33.45 -8.03
N ARG A 312 -16.68 32.65 -8.85
CA ARG A 312 -17.87 31.90 -8.44
C ARG A 312 -17.51 30.44 -8.21
N VAL A 313 -17.98 29.90 -7.11
CA VAL A 313 -17.92 28.45 -6.90
C VAL A 313 -19.00 27.81 -7.77
N TYR A 314 -18.61 26.77 -8.52
CA TYR A 314 -19.54 26.05 -9.38
C TYR A 314 -20.61 25.35 -8.54
N GLN A 315 -21.83 25.51 -8.97
CA GLN A 315 -22.97 24.80 -8.44
C GLN A 315 -23.88 24.41 -9.62
N ALA A 316 -24.33 23.16 -9.67
CA ALA A 316 -25.29 22.72 -10.67
C ALA A 316 -26.61 23.53 -10.49
N PRO A 317 -27.26 23.96 -11.58
CA PRO A 317 -28.50 24.70 -11.48
C PRO A 317 -29.55 23.93 -10.69
N SER A 318 -30.10 24.57 -9.68
CA SER A 318 -31.22 24.03 -8.94
C SER A 318 -32.56 24.26 -9.68
N GLY A 319 -33.62 23.55 -9.30
CA GLY A 319 -34.92 23.80 -9.84
C GLY A 319 -35.45 25.23 -9.54
N ALA A 320 -34.90 25.93 -8.52
CA ALA A 320 -35.17 27.33 -8.24
C ALA A 320 -34.52 28.25 -9.24
N ASP A 321 -33.24 27.97 -9.61
CA ASP A 321 -32.52 28.77 -10.62
C ASP A 321 -33.17 28.68 -11.99
N LEU A 322 -33.59 27.48 -12.39
CA LEU A 322 -34.33 27.27 -13.63
C LEU A 322 -35.64 28.04 -13.68
N ARG A 323 -36.44 28.03 -12.57
CA ARG A 323 -37.66 28.81 -12.47
C ARG A 323 -37.42 30.32 -12.53
N ALA A 324 -36.33 30.78 -11.88
CA ALA A 324 -35.97 32.20 -11.89
C ALA A 324 -35.48 32.64 -13.27
N GLY A 325 -34.78 31.77 -14.03
CA GLY A 325 -34.37 32.00 -15.41
C GLY A 325 -35.54 32.07 -16.38
N LEU A 326 -36.46 31.09 -16.32
CA LEU A 326 -37.63 31.01 -17.18
C LEU A 326 -38.70 32.10 -16.87
N GLY A 327 -38.75 32.61 -15.64
CA GLY A 327 -39.67 33.67 -15.25
C GLY A 327 -39.26 35.08 -15.67
N LYS A 328 -38.02 35.32 -16.09
CA LYS A 328 -37.53 36.62 -16.58
C LYS A 328 -37.91 36.92 -18.03
N ASP A 329 -38.25 35.92 -18.83
CA ASP A 329 -38.66 36.07 -20.24
C ASP A 329 -40.20 36.21 -20.39
N ALA A 330 -40.95 36.20 -19.26
CA ALA A 330 -42.42 36.26 -19.24
C ALA A 330 -42.99 37.59 -18.71
N SER A 331 -42.16 38.66 -18.65
CA SER A 331 -42.60 40.02 -18.24
C SER A 331 -42.27 41.10 -19.26
#